data_dde316e53f7cd52bbd53246cf440e62a
#
_entry.id   dde316e53f7cd52bbd53246cf440e62a
#
_cell.length_a   1.000
_cell.length_b   1.000
_cell.length_c   1.000
_cell.angle_alpha   90.00
_cell.angle_beta   90.00
_cell.angle_gamma   90.00
#
_symmetry.space_group_name_H-M   'P 1'
#
loop_
_entity.id
_entity.type
_entity.pdbx_description
1 polymer ?
#
loop_
_entity_poly.entity_id
_entity_poly.type
_entity_poly.pdbx_seq_one_letter_code
_entity_poly.pdbx_strand_id
1 'polypeptide(L)'
;MDTLRFSGKDVIDMALRIEENGLTFYTEAGNASTSDKVRELFQFLGDEEKRHIHCFENIGHGYASDTLPGTSDPYVEESALYLGALANSRVFTEPNEGKKLAQAVRDEDDALRVAISMEKDSILFYYELQKVVRDQDKAVLGQLIDEEKKHLAKLTELQNLLSRTGE
;
A
#
# COMPACT_ATOMS: atom_id res chain seq x y z
N MET A 1 1.71 -11.28 28.71
CA MET A 1 1.23 -10.73 27.43
C MET A 1 2.37 -10.86 26.46
N ASP A 2 2.27 -11.83 25.53
CA ASP A 2 3.26 -11.92 24.47
C ASP A 2 3.12 -10.67 23.59
N THR A 3 4.10 -9.80 23.65
CA THR A 3 4.27 -8.72 22.70
C THR A 3 4.51 -9.39 21.35
N LEU A 4 3.56 -9.28 20.43
CA LEU A 4 3.71 -9.72 19.04
C LEU A 4 4.95 -9.01 18.48
N ARG A 5 6.07 -9.72 18.45
CA ARG A 5 7.30 -9.24 17.81
C ARG A 5 7.22 -9.64 16.35
N PHE A 6 6.98 -8.65 15.50
CA PHE A 6 7.08 -8.85 14.05
C PHE A 6 8.54 -9.05 13.65
N SER A 7 8.80 -10.07 12.85
CA SER A 7 10.10 -10.25 12.19
C SER A 7 10.24 -9.27 11.01
N GLY A 8 11.46 -9.08 10.52
CA GLY A 8 11.67 -8.31 9.30
C GLY A 8 10.90 -8.88 8.11
N LYS A 9 10.78 -10.21 8.06
CA LYS A 9 9.98 -10.89 7.05
C LYS A 9 8.48 -10.55 7.18
N ASP A 10 7.93 -10.56 8.39
CA ASP A 10 6.50 -10.27 8.59
C ASP A 10 6.12 -8.88 8.08
N VAL A 11 6.95 -7.86 8.32
CA VAL A 11 6.65 -6.50 7.86
C VAL A 11 6.80 -6.34 6.34
N ILE A 12 7.70 -7.07 5.70
CA ILE A 12 7.79 -7.10 4.23
C ILE A 12 6.61 -7.89 3.64
N ASP A 13 6.22 -9.00 4.24
CA ASP A 13 5.03 -9.76 3.82
C ASP A 13 3.75 -8.91 3.96
N MET A 14 3.66 -8.02 4.96
CA MET A 14 2.57 -7.04 5.05
C MET A 14 2.60 -6.03 3.90
N ALA A 15 3.77 -5.47 3.58
CA ALA A 15 3.92 -4.57 2.45
C ALA A 15 3.51 -5.24 1.13
N LEU A 16 3.96 -6.48 0.89
CA LEU A 16 3.55 -7.25 -0.28
C LEU A 16 2.02 -7.42 -0.38
N ARG A 17 1.35 -7.69 0.74
CA ARG A 17 -0.12 -7.81 0.75
C ARG A 17 -0.83 -6.50 0.46
N ILE A 18 -0.28 -5.38 0.90
CA ILE A 18 -0.80 -4.04 0.57
C ILE A 18 -0.79 -3.85 -0.95
N GLU A 19 0.34 -4.12 -1.60
CA GLU A 19 0.49 -3.99 -3.05
C GLU A 19 -0.38 -4.99 -3.83
N GLU A 20 -0.44 -6.25 -3.39
CA GLU A 20 -1.31 -7.27 -3.99
C GLU A 20 -2.79 -6.91 -3.92
N ASN A 21 -3.23 -6.33 -2.82
CA ASN A 21 -4.59 -5.82 -2.65
C ASN A 21 -4.83 -4.58 -3.51
N GLY A 22 -3.85 -3.68 -3.63
CA GLY A 22 -3.88 -2.53 -4.53
C GLY A 22 -4.05 -2.97 -5.99
N LEU A 23 -3.18 -3.87 -6.45
CA LEU A 23 -3.24 -4.44 -7.80
C LEU A 23 -4.62 -5.07 -8.08
N THR A 24 -5.12 -5.87 -7.13
CA THR A 24 -6.42 -6.53 -7.29
C THR A 24 -7.56 -5.51 -7.32
N PHE A 25 -7.54 -4.52 -6.44
CA PHE A 25 -8.53 -3.46 -6.42
C PHE A 25 -8.55 -2.69 -7.74
N TYR A 26 -7.40 -2.19 -8.20
CA TYR A 26 -7.31 -1.43 -9.45
C TYR A 26 -7.73 -2.24 -10.66
N THR A 27 -7.39 -3.53 -10.71
CA THR A 27 -7.81 -4.43 -11.79
C THR A 27 -9.31 -4.62 -11.81
N GLU A 28 -9.92 -4.98 -10.69
CA GLU A 28 -11.36 -5.30 -10.60
C GLU A 28 -12.22 -4.04 -10.76
N ALA A 29 -11.89 -2.96 -10.04
CA ALA A 29 -12.64 -1.72 -10.12
C ALA A 29 -12.45 -1.01 -11.47
N GLY A 30 -11.26 -1.06 -12.07
CA GLY A 30 -11.01 -0.56 -13.40
C GLY A 30 -11.83 -1.29 -14.46
N ASN A 31 -11.90 -2.62 -14.40
CA ASN A 31 -12.70 -3.43 -15.32
C ASN A 31 -14.21 -3.17 -15.16
N ALA A 32 -14.67 -2.85 -13.97
CA ALA A 32 -16.07 -2.55 -13.69
C ALA A 32 -16.46 -1.10 -14.03
N SER A 33 -15.50 -0.19 -14.17
CA SER A 33 -15.76 1.23 -14.41
C SER A 33 -16.36 1.48 -15.80
N THR A 34 -17.34 2.37 -15.84
CA THR A 34 -17.93 2.89 -17.09
C THR A 34 -17.18 4.12 -17.61
N SER A 35 -16.40 4.80 -16.77
CA SER A 35 -15.58 5.94 -17.13
C SER A 35 -14.25 5.49 -17.76
N ASP A 36 -13.99 5.90 -19.01
CA ASP A 36 -12.70 5.62 -19.67
C ASP A 36 -11.53 6.23 -18.88
N LYS A 37 -11.70 7.43 -18.33
CA LYS A 37 -10.66 8.12 -17.53
C LYS A 37 -10.30 7.35 -16.26
N VAL A 38 -11.31 6.81 -15.56
CA VAL A 38 -11.08 5.99 -14.35
C VAL A 38 -10.41 4.68 -14.75
N ARG A 39 -10.87 4.04 -15.81
CA ARG A 39 -10.31 2.79 -16.30
C ARG A 39 -8.85 2.94 -16.69
N GLU A 40 -8.49 3.96 -17.44
CA GLU A 40 -7.12 4.23 -17.87
C GLU A 40 -6.21 4.51 -16.65
N LEU A 41 -6.68 5.33 -15.69
CA LEU A 41 -5.91 5.60 -14.49
C LEU A 41 -5.71 4.35 -13.64
N PHE A 42 -6.76 3.55 -13.43
CA PHE A 42 -6.67 2.33 -12.63
C PHE A 42 -5.80 1.25 -13.32
N GLN A 43 -5.83 1.17 -14.63
CA GLN A 43 -4.92 0.30 -15.37
C GLN A 43 -3.46 0.73 -15.17
N PHE A 44 -3.19 2.03 -15.27
CA PHE A 44 -1.86 2.58 -14.99
C PHE A 44 -1.42 2.26 -13.56
N LEU A 45 -2.27 2.52 -12.55
CA LEU A 45 -1.94 2.25 -11.15
C LEU A 45 -1.72 0.75 -10.90
N GLY A 46 -2.55 -0.12 -11.46
CA GLY A 46 -2.34 -1.57 -11.35
C GLY A 46 -1.01 -2.05 -11.95
N ASP A 47 -0.51 -1.41 -13.01
CA ASP A 47 0.81 -1.73 -13.55
C ASP A 47 1.95 -1.19 -12.65
N GLU A 48 1.75 -0.06 -11.96
CA GLU A 48 2.69 0.43 -10.94
C GLU A 48 2.75 -0.54 -9.74
N GLU A 49 1.59 -1.02 -9.23
CA GLU A 49 1.54 -1.99 -8.13
C GLU A 49 2.32 -3.27 -8.43
N LYS A 50 2.28 -3.77 -9.68
CA LYS A 50 3.10 -4.93 -10.08
C LYS A 50 4.60 -4.65 -9.92
N ARG A 51 5.04 -3.43 -10.19
CA ARG A 51 6.45 -3.03 -10.02
C ARG A 51 6.80 -2.93 -8.54
N HIS A 52 5.89 -2.41 -7.71
CA HIS A 52 6.07 -2.31 -6.27
C HIS A 52 6.15 -3.70 -5.63
N ILE A 53 5.27 -4.63 -6.00
CA ILE A 53 5.33 -6.04 -5.58
C ILE A 53 6.73 -6.60 -5.86
N HIS A 54 7.23 -6.47 -7.09
CA HIS A 54 8.55 -6.97 -7.46
C HIS A 54 9.68 -6.30 -6.65
N CYS A 55 9.52 -5.03 -6.34
CA CYS A 55 10.45 -4.29 -5.50
C CYS A 55 10.49 -4.86 -4.06
N PHE A 56 9.33 -5.10 -3.44
CA PHE A 56 9.24 -5.70 -2.11
C PHE A 56 9.70 -7.15 -2.07
N GLU A 57 9.46 -7.96 -3.13
CA GLU A 57 10.04 -9.30 -3.25
C GLU A 57 11.57 -9.25 -3.20
N ASN A 58 12.20 -8.32 -3.93
CA ASN A 58 13.65 -8.14 -3.92
C ASN A 58 14.18 -7.71 -2.55
N ILE A 59 13.51 -6.78 -1.89
CA ILE A 59 13.83 -6.38 -0.51
C ILE A 59 13.70 -7.60 0.41
N GLY A 60 12.62 -8.38 0.28
CA GLY A 60 12.30 -9.53 1.11
C GLY A 60 13.35 -10.64 1.08
N HIS A 61 14.05 -10.84 -0.04
CA HIS A 61 15.14 -11.82 -0.13
C HIS A 61 16.25 -11.60 0.90
N GLY A 62 16.39 -10.40 1.44
CA GLY A 62 17.38 -10.07 2.47
C GLY A 62 16.91 -10.28 3.91
N TYR A 63 15.65 -10.64 4.14
CA TYR A 63 15.04 -10.77 5.48
C TYR A 63 14.74 -12.25 5.83
N ALA A 64 15.62 -13.16 5.46
CA ALA A 64 15.45 -14.60 5.71
C ALA A 64 15.59 -15.02 7.18
N SER A 65 15.94 -14.12 8.11
CA SER A 65 16.12 -14.41 9.54
C SER A 65 15.24 -13.55 10.46
N ASP A 66 14.96 -14.09 11.62
CA ASP A 66 13.85 -13.82 12.53
C ASP A 66 13.82 -12.47 13.27
N THR A 67 14.69 -11.52 13.01
CA THR A 67 14.72 -10.26 13.76
C THR A 67 14.84 -9.04 12.87
N LEU A 68 14.05 -8.01 13.18
CA LEU A 68 14.26 -6.67 12.61
C LEU A 68 15.66 -6.14 12.97
N PRO A 69 16.39 -5.50 12.04
CA PRO A 69 17.63 -4.83 12.34
C PRO A 69 17.42 -3.81 13.46
N GLY A 70 18.29 -3.80 14.48
CA GLY A 70 18.24 -2.79 15.52
C GLY A 70 17.23 -3.02 16.65
N THR A 71 16.76 -4.25 16.88
CA THR A 71 15.78 -4.60 17.94
C THR A 71 16.20 -4.20 19.38
N SER A 72 17.41 -3.72 19.58
CA SER A 72 17.86 -3.11 20.84
C SER A 72 17.67 -1.59 20.88
N ASP A 73 17.20 -0.97 19.79
CA ASP A 73 16.86 0.45 19.74
C ASP A 73 15.38 0.64 20.12
N PRO A 74 15.07 1.40 21.20
CA PRO A 74 13.69 1.65 21.62
C PRO A 74 12.81 2.27 20.52
N TYR A 75 13.37 3.06 19.62
CA TYR A 75 12.64 3.66 18.51
C TYR A 75 12.21 2.61 17.45
N VAL A 76 13.06 1.60 17.22
CA VAL A 76 12.71 0.49 16.31
C VAL A 76 11.61 -0.38 16.92
N GLU A 77 11.66 -0.63 18.22
CA GLU A 77 10.63 -1.38 18.93
C GLU A 77 9.27 -0.65 18.89
N GLU A 78 9.24 0.66 19.12
CA GLU A 78 8.05 1.50 19.05
C GLU A 78 7.47 1.51 17.62
N SER A 79 8.31 1.69 16.60
CA SER A 79 7.89 1.65 15.19
C SER A 79 7.35 0.29 14.79
N ALA A 80 7.93 -0.81 15.25
CA ALA A 80 7.45 -2.17 14.98
C ALA A 80 6.07 -2.43 15.63
N LEU A 81 5.86 -1.93 16.86
CA LEU A 81 4.55 -2.01 17.52
C LEU A 81 3.49 -1.18 16.77
N TYR A 82 3.87 -0.01 16.27
CA TYR A 82 2.98 0.84 15.51
C TYR A 82 2.63 0.24 14.13
N LEU A 83 3.60 -0.35 13.43
CA LEU A 83 3.36 -1.11 12.20
C LEU A 83 2.36 -2.24 12.43
N GLY A 84 2.51 -2.99 13.52
CA GLY A 84 1.54 -4.01 13.91
C GLY A 84 0.15 -3.46 14.19
N ALA A 85 0.06 -2.31 14.82
CA ALA A 85 -1.22 -1.64 15.06
C ALA A 85 -1.86 -1.14 13.75
N LEU A 86 -1.08 -0.58 12.83
CA LEU A 86 -1.55 -0.19 11.50
C LEU A 86 -2.07 -1.41 10.73
N ALA A 87 -1.29 -2.48 10.66
CA ALA A 87 -1.67 -3.72 9.98
C ALA A 87 -2.98 -4.33 10.53
N ASN A 88 -3.20 -4.23 11.85
CA ASN A 88 -4.41 -4.75 12.49
C ASN A 88 -5.62 -3.79 12.40
N SER A 89 -5.42 -2.52 12.05
CA SER A 89 -6.48 -1.52 12.17
C SER A 89 -7.14 -1.14 10.85
N ARG A 90 -6.44 -1.05 9.74
CA ARG A 90 -7.01 -0.60 8.44
C ARG A 90 -6.08 -0.67 7.24
N VAL A 91 -4.85 -1.12 7.38
CA VAL A 91 -3.99 -1.30 6.22
C VAL A 91 -4.34 -2.62 5.58
N PHE A 92 -4.62 -2.63 4.30
CA PHE A 92 -5.14 -3.75 3.49
C PHE A 92 -4.18 -4.95 3.48
N THR A 93 -4.00 -5.57 4.64
CA THR A 93 -3.06 -6.69 4.85
C THR A 93 -3.74 -8.05 4.84
N GLU A 94 -5.09 -8.08 4.82
CA GLU A 94 -5.83 -9.32 4.73
C GLU A 94 -5.89 -9.84 3.29
N PRO A 95 -5.78 -11.15 3.06
CA PRO A 95 -5.90 -11.73 1.73
C PRO A 95 -7.24 -11.41 1.07
N ASN A 96 -7.21 -11.02 -0.22
CA ASN A 96 -8.39 -10.70 -1.04
C ASN A 96 -9.19 -9.46 -0.58
N GLU A 97 -8.64 -8.61 0.24
CA GLU A 97 -9.32 -7.40 0.70
C GLU A 97 -9.54 -6.42 -0.46
N GLY A 98 -8.56 -6.25 -1.34
CA GLY A 98 -8.72 -5.43 -2.56
C GLY A 98 -9.89 -5.85 -3.43
N LYS A 99 -10.12 -7.15 -3.58
CA LYS A 99 -11.28 -7.68 -4.32
C LYS A 99 -12.60 -7.38 -3.62
N LYS A 100 -12.66 -7.55 -2.30
CA LYS A 100 -13.87 -7.23 -1.52
C LYS A 100 -14.22 -5.75 -1.63
N LEU A 101 -13.21 -4.88 -1.56
CA LEU A 101 -13.39 -3.44 -1.71
C LEU A 101 -13.89 -3.07 -3.11
N ALA A 102 -13.28 -3.63 -4.16
CA ALA A 102 -13.72 -3.39 -5.53
C ALA A 102 -15.18 -3.84 -5.76
N GLN A 103 -15.59 -4.96 -5.17
CA GLN A 103 -16.97 -5.44 -5.23
C GLN A 103 -17.97 -4.60 -4.43
N ALA A 104 -17.51 -3.88 -3.42
CA ALA A 104 -18.33 -3.00 -2.60
C ALA A 104 -18.50 -1.59 -3.17
N VAL A 105 -17.71 -1.22 -4.17
CA VAL A 105 -17.77 0.07 -4.87
C VAL A 105 -19.12 0.23 -5.58
N ARG A 106 -19.75 1.39 -5.41
CA ARG A 106 -21.08 1.71 -5.95
C ARG A 106 -21.05 2.53 -7.24
N ASP A 107 -20.05 3.38 -7.37
CA ASP A 107 -19.86 4.31 -8.47
C ASP A 107 -18.38 4.75 -8.57
N GLU A 108 -18.05 5.52 -9.59
CA GLU A 108 -16.70 6.00 -9.85
C GLU A 108 -16.14 6.89 -8.73
N ASP A 109 -16.97 7.73 -8.12
CA ASP A 109 -16.53 8.59 -7.01
C ASP A 109 -16.20 7.75 -5.77
N ASP A 110 -16.99 6.70 -5.51
CA ASP A 110 -16.74 5.75 -4.44
C ASP A 110 -15.43 4.96 -4.72
N ALA A 111 -15.21 4.53 -5.96
CA ALA A 111 -13.97 3.86 -6.38
C ALA A 111 -12.74 4.75 -6.15
N LEU A 112 -12.81 6.01 -6.55
CA LEU A 112 -11.71 6.96 -6.35
C LEU A 112 -11.48 7.26 -4.86
N ARG A 113 -12.53 7.36 -4.04
CA ARG A 113 -12.39 7.54 -2.59
C ARG A 113 -11.72 6.35 -1.93
N VAL A 114 -12.07 5.13 -2.31
CA VAL A 114 -11.42 3.92 -1.80
C VAL A 114 -9.95 3.92 -2.21
N ALA A 115 -9.65 4.15 -3.50
CA ALA A 115 -8.28 4.24 -4.00
C ALA A 115 -7.44 5.28 -3.23
N ILE A 116 -7.96 6.50 -3.06
CA ILE A 116 -7.30 7.57 -2.29
C ILE A 116 -7.02 7.16 -0.84
N SER A 117 -7.93 6.40 -0.22
CA SER A 117 -7.69 5.87 1.13
C SER A 117 -6.59 4.85 1.14
N MET A 118 -6.55 3.93 0.16
CA MET A 118 -5.52 2.90 0.03
C MET A 118 -4.13 3.53 -0.11
N GLU A 119 -3.96 4.50 -1.01
CA GLU A 119 -2.68 5.20 -1.20
C GLU A 119 -2.20 5.92 0.07
N LYS A 120 -3.11 6.59 0.79
CA LYS A 120 -2.76 7.23 2.06
C LYS A 120 -2.29 6.24 3.11
N ASP A 121 -2.95 5.10 3.21
CA ASP A 121 -2.62 4.07 4.17
C ASP A 121 -1.28 3.40 3.82
N SER A 122 -1.01 3.15 2.51
CA SER A 122 0.28 2.65 2.01
C SER A 122 1.42 3.62 2.34
N ILE A 123 1.25 4.91 2.04
CA ILE A 123 2.24 5.95 2.36
C ILE A 123 2.55 5.97 3.86
N LEU A 124 1.52 5.93 4.70
CA LEU A 124 1.70 5.93 6.16
C LEU A 124 2.46 4.70 6.63
N PHE A 125 2.10 3.51 6.12
CA PHE A 125 2.76 2.25 6.44
C PHE A 125 4.23 2.28 6.00
N TYR A 126 4.53 2.75 4.78
CA TYR A 126 5.89 2.77 4.25
C TYR A 126 6.80 3.78 4.95
N TYR A 127 6.28 4.90 5.44
CA TYR A 127 7.07 5.80 6.30
C TYR A 127 7.51 5.13 7.61
N GLU A 128 6.65 4.32 8.22
CA GLU A 128 7.03 3.57 9.41
C GLU A 128 7.96 2.40 9.08
N LEU A 129 7.68 1.70 7.98
CA LEU A 129 8.54 0.62 7.48
C LEU A 129 9.97 1.10 7.21
N GLN A 130 10.13 2.31 6.65
CA GLN A 130 11.44 2.90 6.36
C GLN A 130 12.32 3.07 7.61
N LYS A 131 11.72 3.21 8.80
CA LYS A 131 12.46 3.34 10.06
C LYS A 131 13.06 2.02 10.54
N VAL A 132 12.46 0.90 10.17
CA VAL A 132 12.81 -0.44 10.67
C VAL A 132 13.53 -1.32 9.65
N VAL A 133 13.53 -0.96 8.37
CA VAL A 133 14.28 -1.69 7.33
C VAL A 133 15.78 -1.41 7.42
N ARG A 134 16.58 -2.24 6.77
CA ARG A 134 18.03 -2.07 6.67
C ARG A 134 18.36 -0.76 5.93
N ASP A 135 19.47 -0.14 6.29
CA ASP A 135 19.90 1.14 5.70
C ASP A 135 19.99 1.08 4.16
N GLN A 136 20.44 -0.04 3.61
CA GLN A 136 20.52 -0.25 2.16
C GLN A 136 19.17 -0.23 1.45
N ASP A 137 18.08 -0.57 2.14
CA ASP A 137 16.72 -0.65 1.59
C ASP A 137 15.95 0.68 1.72
N LYS A 138 16.41 1.57 2.59
CA LYS A 138 15.74 2.86 2.89
C LYS A 138 15.59 3.77 1.67
N ALA A 139 16.60 3.79 0.79
CA ALA A 139 16.57 4.62 -0.42
C ALA A 139 15.50 4.14 -1.41
N VAL A 140 15.40 2.83 -1.60
CA VAL A 140 14.39 2.21 -2.48
C VAL A 140 12.99 2.47 -1.93
N LEU A 141 12.80 2.28 -0.62
CA LEU A 141 11.53 2.54 0.03
C LEU A 141 11.12 4.02 -0.03
N GLY A 142 12.10 4.93 0.04
CA GLY A 142 11.86 6.36 -0.18
C GLY A 142 11.35 6.67 -1.58
N GLN A 143 11.85 5.98 -2.61
CA GLN A 143 11.35 6.11 -3.99
C GLN A 143 9.91 5.60 -4.11
N LEU A 144 9.59 4.44 -3.52
CA LEU A 144 8.23 3.92 -3.48
C LEU A 144 7.26 4.93 -2.83
N ILE A 145 7.61 5.48 -1.67
CA ILE A 145 6.80 6.52 -1.01
C ILE A 145 6.53 7.71 -1.93
N ASP A 146 7.53 8.15 -2.69
CA ASP A 146 7.37 9.27 -3.62
C ASP A 146 6.52 8.89 -4.86
N GLU A 147 6.50 7.63 -5.27
CA GLU A 147 5.60 7.10 -6.30
C GLU A 147 4.16 7.07 -5.80
N GLU A 148 3.89 6.55 -4.60
CA GLU A 148 2.55 6.56 -3.97
C GLU A 148 1.96 7.95 -3.80
N LYS A 149 2.79 8.95 -3.44
CA LYS A 149 2.35 10.35 -3.41
C LYS A 149 1.90 10.87 -4.78
N LYS A 150 2.55 10.44 -5.87
CA LYS A 150 2.13 10.80 -7.23
C LYS A 150 0.83 10.10 -7.61
N HIS A 151 0.65 8.84 -7.19
CA HIS A 151 -0.61 8.12 -7.36
C HIS A 151 -1.76 8.84 -6.67
N LEU A 152 -1.57 9.17 -5.39
CA LEU A 152 -2.53 9.96 -4.61
C LEU A 152 -2.89 11.29 -5.29
N ALA A 153 -1.90 12.00 -5.82
CA ALA A 153 -2.12 13.26 -6.53
C ALA A 153 -2.97 13.06 -7.80
N LYS A 154 -2.66 12.05 -8.63
CA LYS A 154 -3.42 11.72 -9.85
C LYS A 154 -4.87 11.33 -9.54
N LEU A 155 -5.08 10.51 -8.52
CA LEU A 155 -6.42 10.10 -8.08
C LEU A 155 -7.25 11.30 -7.62
N THR A 156 -6.65 12.17 -6.83
CA THR A 156 -7.31 13.39 -6.31
C THR A 156 -7.64 14.35 -7.44
N GLU A 157 -6.75 14.51 -8.42
CA GLU A 157 -6.97 15.35 -9.61
C GLU A 157 -8.16 14.83 -10.42
N LEU A 158 -8.20 13.53 -10.70
CA LEU A 158 -9.32 12.92 -11.44
C LEU A 158 -10.64 13.04 -10.68
N GLN A 159 -10.65 12.81 -9.37
CA GLN A 159 -11.85 12.96 -8.54
C GLN A 159 -12.39 14.39 -8.61
N ASN A 160 -11.50 15.39 -8.50
CA ASN A 160 -11.89 16.80 -8.61
C ASN A 160 -12.43 17.15 -10.01
N LEU A 161 -11.86 16.55 -11.05
CA LEU A 161 -12.33 16.75 -12.42
C LEU A 161 -13.75 16.23 -12.61
N LEU A 162 -14.02 14.97 -12.23
CA LEU A 162 -15.34 14.35 -12.37
C LEU A 162 -16.40 15.07 -11.52
N SER A 163 -16.07 15.50 -10.31
CA SER A 163 -16.97 16.29 -9.46
C SER A 163 -17.40 17.63 -10.07
N ARG A 164 -16.55 18.22 -10.95
CA ARG A 164 -16.85 19.51 -11.65
C ARG A 164 -17.65 19.31 -12.93
N THR A 165 -17.50 18.17 -13.58
CA THR A 165 -18.19 17.87 -14.86
C THR A 165 -19.56 17.23 -14.64
N GLY A 166 -19.90 16.81 -13.43
CA GLY A 166 -21.15 16.14 -13.10
C GLY A 166 -21.27 14.73 -13.71
N GLU A 167 -20.12 14.15 -14.06
CA GLU A 167 -19.98 12.77 -14.53
C GLU A 167 -19.77 11.81 -13.36
#